data_76f62e15b59f47e58707e5e3f2642305
#
_entry.id   76f62e15b59f47e58707e5e3f2642305
#
_cell.length_a   1.000
_cell.length_b   1.000
_cell.length_c   1.000
_cell.angle_alpha   90.00
_cell.angle_beta   90.00
_cell.angle_gamma   90.00
#
_symmetry.space_group_name_H-M   'P 1'
#
loop_
_entity.id
_entity.type
_entity.pdbx_description
1 polymer ?
#
loop_
_entity_poly.entity_id
_entity_poly.type
_entity_poly.pdbx_seq_one_letter_code
_entity_poly.pdbx_strand_id
1 'polypeptide(L)'
;DRGTLLRSAGAFGTIGGGNGNLFGDGVTVDRDWLDAARRYYGNIVGKYGLQVQAALKKLSALDIAMICPLHGPVWRENLDYLLGKYDKWSRYEPEEKAVAIFYASMYGDTENAADILAAGLAEGGVRNIAMYDVSSTHISHPISAVCRCSHLVPPPPPYHHRLQPAPAHLPPHPPPRHPQHPPP
;
A
#
# COMPACT_ATOMS: atom_id res chain seq x y z
N ASP A 1 -33.76 22.32 3.33
CA ASP A 1 -33.43 20.94 3.70
C ASP A 1 -32.43 20.96 4.85
N ARG A 2 -32.81 20.36 5.97
CA ARG A 2 -32.00 20.37 7.21
C ARG A 2 -31.42 18.98 7.42
N GLY A 3 -30.55 18.55 6.50
CA GLY A 3 -29.80 17.33 6.70
C GLY A 3 -28.80 17.44 7.86
N THR A 4 -28.35 16.32 8.38
CA THR A 4 -27.43 16.25 9.50
C THR A 4 -25.99 16.58 9.08
N LEU A 5 -25.31 17.44 9.84
CA LEU A 5 -23.88 17.69 9.70
C LEU A 5 -23.12 16.68 10.55
N LEU A 6 -22.27 15.85 9.91
CA LEU A 6 -21.40 14.90 10.58
C LEU A 6 -20.01 15.49 10.82
N ARG A 7 -19.64 15.70 12.07
CA ARG A 7 -18.26 15.97 12.48
C ARG A 7 -17.57 14.64 12.75
N SER A 8 -16.69 14.25 11.86
CA SER A 8 -16.18 12.87 11.85
C SER A 8 -14.84 12.68 12.58
N ALA A 9 -14.32 13.70 13.24
CA ALA A 9 -13.01 13.64 13.90
C ALA A 9 -11.93 13.03 12.99
N GLY A 10 -11.33 11.90 13.37
CA GLY A 10 -10.31 11.20 12.60
C GLY A 10 -10.83 10.31 11.46
N ALA A 11 -12.14 10.21 11.22
CA ALA A 11 -12.66 9.46 10.08
C ALA A 11 -12.89 10.38 8.87
N PHE A 12 -12.87 9.78 7.65
CA PHE A 12 -13.07 10.47 6.36
C PHE A 12 -12.04 11.56 6.04
N GLY A 13 -10.95 11.61 6.81
CA GLY A 13 -9.88 12.58 6.61
C GLY A 13 -8.89 12.16 5.53
N THR A 14 -8.08 13.14 5.13
CA THR A 14 -6.88 12.93 4.30
C THR A 14 -5.79 13.92 4.70
N ILE A 15 -4.54 13.51 4.51
CA ILE A 15 -3.41 14.44 4.53
C ILE A 15 -2.99 14.64 3.07
N GLY A 16 -3.23 15.83 2.54
CA GLY A 16 -3.13 16.10 1.10
C GLY A 16 -4.42 15.74 0.33
N GLY A 17 -4.36 15.71 -0.99
CA GLY A 17 -5.47 15.31 -1.86
C GLY A 17 -6.64 16.30 -1.97
N GLY A 18 -6.59 17.41 -1.27
CA GLY A 18 -7.59 18.49 -1.37
C GLY A 18 -7.19 19.63 -2.28
N ASN A 19 -5.95 19.67 -2.77
CA ASN A 19 -5.40 20.72 -3.64
C ASN A 19 -5.64 22.15 -3.11
N GLY A 20 -5.67 22.31 -1.77
CA GLY A 20 -5.98 23.59 -1.11
C GLY A 20 -7.46 23.94 -1.04
N ASN A 21 -8.36 23.12 -1.58
CA ASN A 21 -9.80 23.36 -1.52
C ASN A 21 -10.37 23.08 -0.14
N LEU A 22 -11.25 23.94 0.34
CA LEU A 22 -12.00 23.75 1.57
C LEU A 22 -13.09 22.67 1.39
N PHE A 23 -13.73 22.63 0.23
CA PHE A 23 -14.79 21.69 -0.10
C PHE A 23 -14.35 20.66 -1.13
N GLY A 24 -14.88 19.45 -1.01
CA GLY A 24 -14.62 18.35 -1.93
C GLY A 24 -15.18 18.51 -3.34
N ASP A 25 -16.10 19.44 -3.54
CA ASP A 25 -16.74 19.74 -4.85
C ASP A 25 -15.73 20.13 -5.95
N GLY A 26 -14.61 20.76 -5.54
CA GLY A 26 -13.52 21.11 -6.44
C GLY A 26 -12.41 20.07 -6.59
N VAL A 27 -12.60 18.88 -6.03
CA VAL A 27 -11.59 17.81 -6.00
C VAL A 27 -12.00 16.70 -6.95
N THR A 28 -11.10 16.28 -7.86
CA THR A 28 -11.31 15.06 -8.64
C THR A 28 -11.04 13.85 -7.76
N VAL A 29 -12.13 13.25 -7.24
CA VAL A 29 -12.08 12.25 -6.17
C VAL A 29 -11.13 11.10 -6.49
N ASP A 30 -11.24 10.49 -7.67
CA ASP A 30 -10.44 9.32 -8.02
C ASP A 30 -8.97 9.66 -8.28
N ARG A 31 -8.69 10.84 -8.84
CA ARG A 31 -7.33 11.26 -9.18
C ARG A 31 -6.60 11.86 -7.98
N ASP A 32 -7.26 12.78 -7.27
CA ASP A 32 -6.55 13.66 -6.33
C ASP A 32 -6.73 13.22 -4.87
N TRP A 33 -7.88 12.66 -4.52
CA TRP A 33 -8.23 12.36 -3.13
C TRP A 33 -8.08 10.88 -2.75
N LEU A 34 -8.47 9.95 -3.62
CA LEU A 34 -8.68 8.55 -3.25
C LEU A 34 -7.41 7.85 -2.73
N ASP A 35 -6.26 8.10 -3.35
CA ASP A 35 -5.00 7.52 -2.86
C ASP A 35 -4.59 8.08 -1.50
N ALA A 36 -4.73 9.40 -1.30
CA ALA A 36 -4.48 10.04 -0.02
C ALA A 36 -5.43 9.53 1.08
N ALA A 37 -6.68 9.27 0.73
CA ALA A 37 -7.68 8.71 1.65
C ALA A 37 -7.36 7.27 2.05
N ARG A 38 -6.93 6.41 1.12
CA ARG A 38 -6.49 5.04 1.44
C ARG A 38 -5.28 5.05 2.38
N ARG A 39 -4.29 5.90 2.09
CA ARG A 39 -3.10 6.05 2.94
C ARG A 39 -3.47 6.52 4.34
N TYR A 40 -4.37 7.51 4.43
CA TYR A 40 -4.86 8.01 5.70
C TYR A 40 -5.64 6.93 6.46
N TYR A 41 -6.60 6.27 5.78
CA TYR A 41 -7.38 5.19 6.36
C TYR A 41 -6.47 4.08 6.90
N GLY A 42 -5.57 3.55 6.10
CA GLY A 42 -4.68 2.45 6.47
C GLY A 42 -3.81 2.77 7.68
N ASN A 43 -3.27 3.99 7.75
CA ASN A 43 -2.39 4.39 8.85
C ASN A 43 -3.14 4.72 10.15
N ILE A 44 -4.32 5.33 10.07
CA ILE A 44 -5.01 5.89 11.24
C ILE A 44 -6.20 5.03 11.67
N VAL A 45 -7.00 4.58 10.72
CA VAL A 45 -8.32 3.97 10.97
C VAL A 45 -8.29 2.45 10.77
N GLY A 46 -7.41 1.92 9.92
CA GLY A 46 -7.45 0.53 9.43
C GLY A 46 -7.51 -0.56 10.49
N LYS A 47 -6.87 -0.35 11.66
CA LYS A 47 -6.95 -1.28 12.79
C LYS A 47 -8.30 -1.32 13.51
N TYR A 48 -9.20 -0.39 13.19
CA TYR A 48 -10.50 -0.23 13.83
C TYR A 48 -11.68 -0.63 12.94
N GLY A 49 -11.49 -1.59 12.02
CA GLY A 49 -12.51 -2.01 11.04
C GLY A 49 -13.88 -2.30 11.66
N LEU A 50 -13.93 -3.07 12.75
CA LEU A 50 -15.20 -3.38 13.44
C LEU A 50 -15.89 -2.13 13.99
N GLN A 51 -15.13 -1.19 14.55
CA GLN A 51 -15.68 0.07 15.06
C GLN A 51 -16.19 0.96 13.92
N VAL A 52 -15.50 0.97 12.78
CA VAL A 52 -15.96 1.65 11.57
C VAL A 52 -17.27 1.07 11.09
N GLN A 53 -17.41 -0.27 11.02
CA GLN A 53 -18.66 -0.94 10.64
C GLN A 53 -19.81 -0.57 11.57
N ALA A 54 -19.56 -0.57 12.90
CA ALA A 54 -20.56 -0.16 13.87
C ALA A 54 -20.98 1.31 13.73
N ALA A 55 -20.02 2.19 13.38
CA ALA A 55 -20.28 3.59 13.12
C ALA A 55 -21.10 3.78 11.84
N LEU A 56 -20.72 3.13 10.73
CA LEU A 56 -21.43 3.20 9.46
C LEU A 56 -22.89 2.72 9.61
N LYS A 57 -23.12 1.66 10.37
CA LYS A 57 -24.48 1.19 10.68
C LYS A 57 -25.32 2.25 11.40
N LYS A 58 -24.73 3.03 12.32
CA LYS A 58 -25.42 4.13 12.97
C LYS A 58 -25.67 5.30 12.00
N LEU A 59 -24.70 5.59 11.14
CA LEU A 59 -24.79 6.68 10.17
C LEU A 59 -25.84 6.40 9.08
N SER A 60 -26.07 5.14 8.70
CA SER A 60 -27.09 4.78 7.70
C SER A 60 -28.53 5.10 8.11
N ALA A 61 -28.79 5.37 9.39
CA ALA A 61 -30.08 5.81 9.91
C ALA A 61 -30.26 7.33 9.89
N LEU A 62 -29.23 8.08 9.48
CA LEU A 62 -29.22 9.54 9.50
C LEU A 62 -29.23 10.09 8.08
N ASP A 63 -29.98 11.16 7.87
CA ASP A 63 -29.92 11.97 6.65
C ASP A 63 -28.69 12.92 6.74
N ILE A 64 -27.54 12.46 6.24
CA ILE A 64 -26.28 13.20 6.31
C ILE A 64 -26.18 14.12 5.10
N ALA A 65 -26.21 15.43 5.35
CA ALA A 65 -26.03 16.43 4.30
C ALA A 65 -24.57 16.86 4.10
N MET A 66 -23.71 16.66 5.12
CA MET A 66 -22.33 17.13 5.08
C MET A 66 -21.45 16.31 6.02
N ILE A 67 -20.22 16.00 5.57
CA ILE A 67 -19.18 15.37 6.39
C ILE A 67 -18.02 16.36 6.54
N CYS A 68 -17.70 16.69 7.81
CA CYS A 68 -16.65 17.62 8.17
C CYS A 68 -15.52 16.87 8.92
N PRO A 69 -14.51 16.35 8.22
CA PRO A 69 -13.35 15.73 8.85
C PRO A 69 -12.43 16.80 9.46
N LEU A 70 -11.58 16.38 10.41
CA LEU A 70 -10.55 17.28 10.96
C LEU A 70 -9.40 17.56 9.98
N HIS A 71 -9.20 16.67 9.01
CA HIS A 71 -8.15 16.76 8.00
C HIS A 71 -8.73 16.51 6.63
N GLY A 72 -8.33 17.33 5.65
CA GLY A 72 -8.83 17.26 4.27
C GLY A 72 -10.08 18.09 4.04
N PRO A 73 -10.72 17.95 2.86
CA PRO A 73 -11.85 18.78 2.47
C PRO A 73 -13.15 18.39 3.19
N VAL A 74 -14.04 19.38 3.31
CA VAL A 74 -15.43 19.19 3.76
C VAL A 74 -16.24 18.62 2.59
N TRP A 75 -17.00 17.56 2.84
CA TRP A 75 -17.80 16.87 1.82
C TRP A 75 -19.28 17.18 2.00
N ARG A 76 -19.93 17.60 0.93
CA ARG A 76 -21.37 17.84 0.83
C ARG A 76 -21.98 17.19 -0.43
N GLU A 77 -21.13 16.62 -1.26
CA GLU A 77 -21.48 15.84 -2.44
C GLU A 77 -20.75 14.49 -2.40
N ASN A 78 -21.21 13.51 -3.15
CA ASN A 78 -20.59 12.19 -3.25
C ASN A 78 -20.43 11.45 -1.91
N LEU A 79 -21.32 11.71 -0.93
CA LEU A 79 -21.23 11.14 0.41
C LEU A 79 -21.36 9.62 0.40
N ASP A 80 -22.23 9.08 -0.43
CA ASP A 80 -22.41 7.63 -0.58
C ASP A 80 -21.13 6.95 -1.11
N TYR A 81 -20.42 7.62 -2.00
CA TYR A 81 -19.14 7.12 -2.50
C TYR A 81 -18.09 7.03 -1.37
N LEU A 82 -17.97 8.08 -0.55
CA LEU A 82 -17.06 8.12 0.59
C LEU A 82 -17.40 7.05 1.63
N LEU A 83 -18.67 6.94 2.00
CA LEU A 83 -19.16 5.96 2.96
C LEU A 83 -18.96 4.54 2.43
N GLY A 84 -19.22 4.31 1.13
CA GLY A 84 -18.99 3.03 0.46
C GLY A 84 -17.52 2.61 0.42
N LYS A 85 -16.58 3.55 0.28
CA LYS A 85 -15.14 3.25 0.37
C LYS A 85 -14.76 2.80 1.78
N TYR A 86 -15.21 3.54 2.79
CA TYR A 86 -14.97 3.17 4.19
C TYR A 86 -15.61 1.83 4.56
N ASP A 87 -16.78 1.52 4.03
CA ASP A 87 -17.44 0.23 4.20
C ASP A 87 -16.57 -0.92 3.66
N LYS A 88 -16.11 -0.82 2.42
CA LYS A 88 -15.20 -1.81 1.82
C LYS A 88 -13.89 -1.97 2.60
N TRP A 89 -13.22 -0.87 2.88
CA TRP A 89 -11.92 -0.91 3.57
C TRP A 89 -12.02 -1.50 4.97
N SER A 90 -13.12 -1.23 5.69
CA SER A 90 -13.33 -1.74 7.05
C SER A 90 -13.71 -3.22 7.09
N ARG A 91 -14.16 -3.78 5.97
CA ARG A 91 -14.37 -5.22 5.78
C ARG A 91 -13.18 -5.92 5.15
N TYR A 92 -12.11 -5.18 4.85
CA TYR A 92 -10.94 -5.68 4.12
C TYR A 92 -11.30 -6.21 2.72
N GLU A 93 -12.34 -5.64 2.11
CA GLU A 93 -12.74 -5.95 0.74
C GLU A 93 -11.89 -5.14 -0.24
N PRO A 94 -11.25 -5.78 -1.23
CA PRO A 94 -10.46 -5.08 -2.22
C PRO A 94 -11.35 -4.23 -3.13
N GLU A 95 -10.81 -3.11 -3.60
CA GLU A 95 -11.55 -2.26 -4.53
C GLU A 95 -11.55 -2.81 -5.95
N GLU A 96 -10.48 -3.49 -6.34
CA GLU A 96 -10.27 -4.00 -7.70
C GLU A 96 -9.51 -5.32 -7.72
N LYS A 97 -9.63 -6.06 -8.82
CA LYS A 97 -8.82 -7.25 -9.10
C LYS A 97 -7.43 -6.79 -9.55
N ALA A 98 -6.54 -6.63 -8.59
CA ALA A 98 -5.17 -6.18 -8.80
C ALA A 98 -4.22 -6.97 -7.91
N VAL A 99 -2.95 -7.00 -8.31
CA VAL A 99 -1.85 -7.60 -7.54
C VAL A 99 -0.89 -6.50 -7.14
N ALA A 100 -0.51 -6.45 -5.87
CA ALA A 100 0.58 -5.62 -5.39
C ALA A 100 1.76 -6.52 -5.00
N ILE A 101 2.92 -6.28 -5.60
CA ILE A 101 4.17 -6.96 -5.32
C ILE A 101 5.04 -6.02 -4.50
N PHE A 102 5.42 -6.46 -3.29
CA PHE A 102 6.32 -5.72 -2.42
C PHE A 102 7.68 -6.42 -2.42
N TYR A 103 8.73 -5.66 -2.66
CA TYR A 103 10.09 -6.16 -2.61
C TYR A 103 11.03 -5.16 -1.95
N ALA A 104 12.17 -5.64 -1.49
CA ALA A 104 13.28 -4.80 -1.06
C ALA A 104 14.53 -5.33 -1.74
N SER A 105 15.21 -4.49 -2.50
CA SER A 105 16.39 -4.88 -3.26
C SER A 105 17.56 -3.97 -2.93
N MET A 106 18.70 -4.56 -2.56
CA MET A 106 19.94 -3.84 -2.29
C MET A 106 20.86 -3.84 -3.50
N TYR A 107 20.85 -4.94 -4.27
CA TYR A 107 21.76 -5.16 -5.41
C TYR A 107 21.03 -5.50 -6.70
N GLY A 108 19.71 -5.37 -6.74
CA GLY A 108 18.90 -5.61 -7.94
C GLY A 108 18.33 -7.02 -8.07
N ASP A 109 18.85 -8.03 -7.37
CA ASP A 109 18.42 -9.43 -7.55
C ASP A 109 16.94 -9.65 -7.18
N THR A 110 16.48 -9.06 -6.08
CA THR A 110 15.08 -9.16 -5.66
C THR A 110 14.15 -8.37 -6.58
N GLU A 111 14.62 -7.26 -7.13
CA GLU A 111 13.91 -6.48 -8.14
C GLU A 111 13.73 -7.30 -9.41
N ASN A 112 14.80 -7.93 -9.94
CA ASN A 112 14.72 -8.82 -11.10
C ASN A 112 13.73 -9.97 -10.87
N ALA A 113 13.70 -10.55 -9.68
CA ALA A 113 12.75 -11.61 -9.35
C ALA A 113 11.29 -11.09 -9.32
N ALA A 114 11.09 -9.87 -8.82
CA ALA A 114 9.78 -9.21 -8.82
C ALA A 114 9.31 -8.88 -10.24
N ASP A 115 10.21 -8.44 -11.13
CA ASP A 115 9.93 -8.19 -12.54
C ASP A 115 9.53 -9.46 -13.28
N ILE A 116 10.26 -10.57 -13.07
CA ILE A 116 9.92 -11.88 -13.65
C ILE A 116 8.54 -12.33 -13.18
N LEU A 117 8.25 -12.17 -11.90
CA LEU A 117 6.93 -12.50 -11.35
C LEU A 117 5.83 -11.63 -11.98
N ALA A 118 6.05 -10.33 -12.09
CA ALA A 118 5.10 -9.41 -12.71
C ALA A 118 4.84 -9.77 -14.17
N ALA A 119 5.90 -10.09 -14.95
CA ALA A 119 5.77 -10.54 -16.33
C ALA A 119 4.95 -11.83 -16.43
N GLY A 120 5.25 -12.84 -15.61
CA GLY A 120 4.48 -14.09 -15.58
C GLY A 120 3.01 -13.90 -15.19
N LEU A 121 2.72 -13.01 -14.26
CA LEU A 121 1.34 -12.65 -13.91
C LEU A 121 0.62 -11.95 -15.07
N ALA A 122 1.29 -11.05 -15.77
CA ALA A 122 0.75 -10.37 -16.95
C ALA A 122 0.46 -11.34 -18.10
N GLU A 123 1.38 -12.27 -18.38
CA GLU A 123 1.18 -13.37 -19.34
C GLU A 123 0.00 -14.26 -18.95
N GLY A 124 -0.19 -14.48 -17.63
CA GLY A 124 -1.35 -15.19 -17.07
C GLY A 124 -2.66 -14.39 -17.11
N GLY A 125 -2.65 -13.17 -17.68
CA GLY A 125 -3.85 -12.34 -17.88
C GLY A 125 -4.17 -11.36 -16.74
N VAL A 126 -3.29 -11.20 -15.76
CA VAL A 126 -3.44 -10.16 -14.72
C VAL A 126 -3.09 -8.80 -15.33
N ARG A 127 -4.06 -7.87 -15.33
CA ARG A 127 -3.89 -6.56 -15.98
C ARG A 127 -3.39 -5.45 -15.04
N ASN A 128 -3.79 -5.52 -13.78
CA ASN A 128 -3.46 -4.49 -12.78
C ASN A 128 -2.39 -5.04 -11.83
N ILE A 129 -1.15 -4.71 -12.09
CA ILE A 129 0.00 -5.11 -11.27
C ILE A 129 0.71 -3.84 -10.81
N ALA A 130 0.90 -3.70 -9.51
CA ALA A 130 1.64 -2.60 -8.90
C ALA A 130 2.86 -3.17 -8.17
N MET A 131 4.01 -2.53 -8.34
CA MET A 131 5.26 -2.94 -7.72
C MET A 131 5.76 -1.85 -6.77
N TYR A 132 6.21 -2.25 -5.59
CA TYR A 132 6.70 -1.33 -4.56
C TYR A 132 8.02 -1.80 -4.00
N ASP A 133 9.08 -1.05 -4.26
CA ASP A 133 10.33 -1.19 -3.54
C ASP A 133 10.17 -0.56 -2.16
N VAL A 134 9.98 -1.40 -1.14
CA VAL A 134 9.77 -0.92 0.24
C VAL A 134 11.03 -0.39 0.90
N SER A 135 12.21 -0.56 0.26
CA SER A 135 13.47 0.03 0.73
C SER A 135 13.59 1.52 0.40
N SER A 136 12.94 1.97 -0.68
CA SER A 136 13.01 3.34 -1.19
C SER A 136 11.66 4.07 -1.17
N THR A 137 10.55 3.33 -1.19
CA THR A 137 9.20 3.90 -1.21
C THR A 137 8.69 4.19 0.19
N HIS A 138 8.11 5.39 0.40
CA HIS A 138 7.50 5.71 1.68
C HIS A 138 6.37 4.73 1.99
N ILE A 139 6.36 4.16 3.21
CA ILE A 139 5.46 3.06 3.63
C ILE A 139 3.96 3.33 3.40
N SER A 140 3.53 4.57 3.35
CA SER A 140 2.13 4.92 3.10
C SER A 140 1.62 4.48 1.74
N HIS A 141 2.49 4.38 0.71
CA HIS A 141 2.09 3.93 -0.63
C HIS A 141 1.77 2.42 -0.65
N PRO A 142 2.64 1.54 -0.12
CA PRO A 142 2.27 0.13 0.09
C PRO A 142 0.98 -0.06 0.88
N ILE A 143 0.73 0.75 1.92
CA ILE A 143 -0.51 0.69 2.72
C ILE A 143 -1.73 1.03 1.86
N SER A 144 -1.66 2.01 0.96
CA SER A 144 -2.74 2.30 0.00
C SER A 144 -3.08 1.09 -0.86
N ALA A 145 -2.08 0.32 -1.29
CA ALA A 145 -2.27 -0.87 -2.10
C ALA A 145 -3.04 -1.98 -1.36
N VAL A 146 -2.93 -2.07 -0.04
CA VAL A 146 -3.69 -3.04 0.78
C VAL A 146 -5.20 -2.82 0.66
N CYS A 147 -5.66 -1.57 0.59
CA CYS A 147 -7.07 -1.25 0.41
C CYS A 147 -7.54 -1.50 -1.04
N ARG A 148 -6.63 -1.36 -2.00
CA ARG A 148 -6.95 -1.41 -3.42
C ARG A 148 -6.93 -2.82 -3.99
N CYS A 149 -5.85 -3.58 -3.74
CA CYS A 149 -5.52 -4.79 -4.46
C CYS A 149 -6.13 -6.04 -3.81
N SER A 150 -6.59 -6.97 -4.64
CA SER A 150 -7.14 -8.26 -4.19
C SER A 150 -6.07 -9.27 -3.76
N HIS A 151 -4.85 -9.12 -4.24
CA HIS A 151 -3.73 -9.99 -3.90
C HIS A 151 -2.51 -9.18 -3.53
N LEU A 152 -1.84 -9.62 -2.48
CA LEU A 152 -0.62 -9.01 -1.97
C LEU A 152 0.48 -10.06 -1.97
N VAL A 153 1.59 -9.77 -2.64
CA VAL A 153 2.79 -10.58 -2.61
C VAL A 153 3.78 -9.87 -1.67
N PRO A 154 3.96 -10.38 -0.44
CA PRO A 154 4.89 -9.79 0.50
C PRO A 154 6.34 -9.97 0.03
N PRO A 155 7.28 -9.15 0.50
CA PRO A 155 8.70 -9.40 0.29
C PRO A 155 9.07 -10.76 0.91
N PRO A 156 10.05 -11.48 0.33
CA PRO A 156 10.56 -12.68 0.98
C PRO A 156 11.05 -12.33 2.40
N PRO A 157 10.88 -13.23 3.36
CA PRO A 157 11.40 -12.99 4.70
C PRO A 157 12.91 -12.71 4.59
N PRO A 158 13.45 -11.77 5.40
CA PRO A 158 14.87 -11.54 5.41
C PRO A 158 15.57 -12.88 5.68
N TYR A 159 16.35 -13.33 4.72
CA TYR A 159 17.23 -14.45 4.96
C TYR A 159 18.21 -14.00 6.06
N HIS A 160 17.95 -14.41 7.28
CA HIS A 160 19.02 -14.48 8.25
C HIS A 160 19.99 -15.53 7.72
N HIS A 161 20.98 -15.11 6.93
CA HIS A 161 22.20 -15.86 6.82
C HIS A 161 22.72 -15.98 8.26
N ARG A 162 22.32 -17.03 8.96
CA ARG A 162 23.26 -17.64 9.90
C ARG A 162 24.48 -17.87 9.02
N LEU A 163 25.50 -17.09 9.23
CA LEU A 163 26.83 -17.46 8.83
C LEU A 163 27.02 -18.85 9.45
N GLN A 164 26.71 -19.89 8.67
CA GLN A 164 27.15 -21.22 9.05
C GLN A 164 28.65 -21.08 9.12
N PRO A 165 29.30 -21.36 10.27
CA PRO A 165 30.75 -21.39 10.31
C PRO A 165 31.16 -22.30 9.14
N ALA A 166 32.06 -21.81 8.30
CA ALA A 166 32.60 -22.56 7.18
C ALA A 166 32.94 -23.97 7.68
N PRO A 167 32.51 -25.04 6.99
CA PRO A 167 32.82 -26.39 7.44
C PRO A 167 34.31 -26.48 7.64
N ALA A 168 34.76 -26.93 8.83
CA ALA A 168 36.13 -26.94 9.32
C ALA A 168 37.06 -27.84 8.49
N HIS A 169 36.68 -28.27 7.29
CA HIS A 169 37.40 -29.25 6.46
C HIS A 169 37.64 -28.80 5.01
N LEU A 170 37.60 -27.52 4.70
CA LEU A 170 38.15 -27.10 3.42
C LEU A 170 39.67 -27.13 3.52
N PRO A 171 40.40 -27.96 2.73
CA PRO A 171 41.85 -27.96 2.71
C PRO A 171 42.32 -26.56 2.24
N PRO A 172 43.43 -26.06 2.76
CA PRO A 172 43.95 -24.77 2.36
C PRO A 172 44.17 -24.72 0.85
N HIS A 173 43.74 -23.65 0.21
CA HIS A 173 43.95 -23.44 -1.22
C HIS A 173 45.45 -23.56 -1.50
N PRO A 174 45.90 -24.32 -2.52
CA PRO A 174 47.28 -24.36 -2.92
C PRO A 174 47.73 -22.93 -3.31
N PRO A 175 48.95 -22.54 -2.94
CA PRO A 175 49.46 -21.22 -3.28
C PRO A 175 49.49 -21.02 -4.81
N PRO A 176 49.29 -19.78 -5.28
CA PRO A 176 49.36 -19.48 -6.70
C PRO A 176 50.68 -19.92 -7.31
N ARG A 177 50.67 -20.68 -8.39
CA ARG A 177 51.87 -21.09 -9.12
C ARG A 177 52.48 -19.83 -9.73
N HIS A 178 53.68 -19.47 -9.28
CA HIS A 178 54.46 -18.46 -9.95
C HIS A 178 54.82 -18.96 -11.39
N PRO A 179 54.71 -18.09 -12.40
CA PRO A 179 55.17 -18.43 -13.72
C PRO A 179 56.67 -18.73 -13.70
N GLN A 180 57.02 -19.95 -14.11
CA GLN A 180 58.42 -20.32 -14.27
C GLN A 180 58.95 -19.57 -15.49
N HIS A 181 59.95 -18.73 -15.29
CA HIS A 181 60.71 -18.18 -16.40
C HIS A 181 61.47 -19.32 -17.12
N PRO A 182 61.50 -19.35 -18.46
CA PRO A 182 62.33 -20.31 -19.16
C PRO A 182 63.80 -20.00 -18.88
N PRO A 183 64.66 -21.04 -18.83
CA PRO A 183 66.11 -20.89 -18.64
C PRO A 183 66.75 -20.21 -19.84
N PRO A 184 67.96 -19.61 -19.69
CA PRO A 184 68.68 -18.85 -20.72
C PRO A 184 69.15 -19.69 -21.89
#